data_40f3060f720dafb14b5fb2a998c05d99
#
_entry.id   40f3060f720dafb14b5fb2a998c05d99
#
_cell.length_a   1.000
_cell.length_b   1.000
_cell.length_c   1.000
_cell.angle_alpha   90.00
_cell.angle_beta   90.00
_cell.angle_gamma   90.00
#
_symmetry.space_group_name_H-M   'P 1'
#
loop_
_entity.id
_entity.type
_entity.pdbx_description
1 polymer ?
#
loop_
_entity_poly.entity_id
_entity_poly.type
_entity_poly.pdbx_seq_one_letter_code
_entity_poly.pdbx_strand_id
1 'polypeptide(L)'
;IPAADLKVLIERSYATFSHPEVTPVVHQDGVYILELFHGVTLAFKDVALQFLGNLFEYILAERKERLTILGATSGDTGSAAIHGVRGKEGISIFILHPHGKTSPVQALQMTSVLDDNVHNIAVDGTFDDCQDIVKALMADLEFKQAYGLGAVNSINWARVLAQVVYYFYSWCRVAKPGQKVVFSVPTGHFGDIFAGYVAWQMGLPIEKLLLATNENNILTRFINDGDYSVGIVKQTLSPSMDIQVASNFERYLYYLFHQDTGRVKAVFQQLKNEGKISFSQQELEQVKRDFNSCSVGQAKTLATISSFRKKTGYLLDPHTAVGVRAAQELVTDGTPVICLATAHPAKFGEAVHQATGEQVPLPAAIASLEGLPTRCMRLPADKDLRSEEHTSELQSRQSI
;
A
#
# COMPACT_ATOMS: atom_id res chain seq x y z
N ILE A 1 5.30 2.25 -24.85
CA ILE A 1 5.10 0.78 -25.01
C ILE A 1 4.07 0.59 -26.11
N PRO A 2 4.31 -0.26 -27.12
CA PRO A 2 3.32 -0.62 -28.12
C PRO A 2 2.07 -1.26 -27.47
N ALA A 3 0.90 -1.04 -28.04
CA ALA A 3 -0.36 -1.54 -27.45
C ALA A 3 -0.40 -3.07 -27.35
N ALA A 4 0.22 -3.78 -28.29
CA ALA A 4 0.32 -5.24 -28.27
C ALA A 4 1.15 -5.74 -27.07
N ASP A 5 2.30 -5.12 -26.83
CA ASP A 5 3.18 -5.46 -25.71
C ASP A 5 2.54 -5.13 -24.36
N LEU A 6 1.87 -3.96 -24.28
CA LEU A 6 1.14 -3.57 -23.09
C LEU A 6 0.04 -4.60 -22.75
N LYS A 7 -0.67 -5.09 -23.76
CA LYS A 7 -1.68 -6.14 -23.57
C LYS A 7 -1.06 -7.41 -22.96
N VAL A 8 0.06 -7.88 -23.50
CA VAL A 8 0.77 -9.06 -22.98
C VAL A 8 1.23 -8.83 -21.53
N LEU A 9 1.76 -7.63 -21.22
CA LEU A 9 2.17 -7.29 -19.85
C LEU A 9 0.99 -7.33 -18.87
N ILE A 10 -0.17 -6.80 -19.28
CA ILE A 10 -1.39 -6.81 -18.46
C ILE A 10 -1.87 -8.26 -18.23
N GLU A 11 -2.01 -9.06 -19.30
CA GLU A 11 -2.45 -10.43 -19.22
C GLU A 11 -1.53 -11.28 -18.33
N ARG A 12 -0.22 -11.15 -18.48
CA ARG A 12 0.78 -11.82 -17.65
C ARG A 12 0.70 -11.40 -16.19
N SER A 13 0.46 -10.11 -15.93
CA SER A 13 0.42 -9.56 -14.57
C SER A 13 -0.77 -10.09 -13.76
N TYR A 14 -1.89 -10.31 -14.40
CA TYR A 14 -3.11 -10.69 -13.70
C TYR A 14 -3.49 -12.17 -13.87
N ALA A 15 -2.71 -12.94 -14.63
CA ALA A 15 -2.91 -14.39 -14.78
C ALA A 15 -2.80 -15.17 -13.46
N THR A 16 -2.12 -14.61 -12.45
CA THR A 16 -1.92 -15.24 -11.13
C THR A 16 -3.02 -14.90 -10.12
N PHE A 17 -3.98 -14.04 -10.50
CA PHE A 17 -5.08 -13.67 -9.61
C PHE A 17 -6.12 -14.79 -9.53
N SER A 18 -6.65 -15.01 -8.34
CA SER A 18 -7.61 -16.09 -8.07
C SER A 18 -9.02 -15.82 -8.58
N HIS A 19 -9.33 -14.59 -8.97
CA HIS A 19 -10.64 -14.19 -9.48
C HIS A 19 -10.53 -13.66 -10.92
N PRO A 20 -11.41 -14.10 -11.85
CA PRO A 20 -11.33 -13.73 -13.28
C PRO A 20 -11.51 -12.24 -13.53
N GLU A 21 -12.24 -11.53 -12.69
CA GLU A 21 -12.40 -10.06 -12.77
C GLU A 21 -11.23 -9.30 -12.13
N VAL A 22 -10.22 -9.97 -11.58
CA VAL A 22 -9.05 -9.40 -10.88
C VAL A 22 -9.44 -8.62 -9.62
N THR A 23 -10.34 -7.66 -9.75
CA THR A 23 -10.85 -6.79 -8.66
C THR A 23 -12.39 -6.73 -8.71
N PRO A 24 -13.09 -7.83 -8.34
CA PRO A 24 -14.54 -7.88 -8.41
C PRO A 24 -15.20 -6.87 -7.47
N VAL A 25 -16.43 -6.48 -7.81
CA VAL A 25 -17.27 -5.62 -6.98
C VAL A 25 -18.46 -6.42 -6.46
N VAL A 26 -18.62 -6.46 -5.13
CA VAL A 26 -19.77 -7.11 -4.48
C VAL A 26 -20.63 -6.06 -3.77
N HIS A 27 -21.96 -6.24 -3.80
CA HIS A 27 -22.89 -5.33 -3.12
C HIS A 27 -23.35 -5.97 -1.81
N GLN A 28 -23.08 -5.30 -0.69
CA GLN A 28 -23.41 -5.77 0.65
C GLN A 28 -23.89 -4.61 1.52
N ASP A 29 -25.05 -4.77 2.16
CA ASP A 29 -25.58 -3.81 3.16
C ASP A 29 -25.58 -2.34 2.71
N GLY A 30 -25.98 -2.10 1.46
CA GLY A 30 -26.08 -0.75 0.91
C GLY A 30 -24.75 -0.11 0.47
N VAL A 31 -23.62 -0.83 0.60
CA VAL A 31 -22.32 -0.40 0.08
C VAL A 31 -21.82 -1.38 -0.99
N TYR A 32 -21.04 -0.89 -1.93
CA TYR A 32 -20.31 -1.70 -2.88
C TYR A 32 -18.89 -1.92 -2.35
N ILE A 33 -18.43 -3.16 -2.30
CA ILE A 33 -17.10 -3.53 -1.85
C ILE A 33 -16.27 -3.90 -3.08
N LEU A 34 -15.21 -3.13 -3.33
CA LEU A 34 -14.23 -3.42 -4.36
C LEU A 34 -13.14 -4.31 -3.76
N GLU A 35 -13.15 -5.60 -4.11
CA GLU A 35 -12.21 -6.58 -3.57
C GLU A 35 -10.87 -6.50 -4.29
N LEU A 36 -9.85 -5.96 -3.65
CA LEU A 36 -8.51 -5.75 -4.21
C LEU A 36 -7.50 -6.83 -3.77
N PHE A 37 -7.95 -7.90 -3.16
CA PHE A 37 -7.12 -8.89 -2.45
C PHE A 37 -7.06 -10.27 -3.14
N HIS A 38 -7.38 -10.38 -4.42
CA HIS A 38 -7.35 -11.65 -5.15
C HIS A 38 -5.99 -11.99 -5.76
N GLY A 39 -4.97 -11.16 -5.51
CA GLY A 39 -3.60 -11.44 -5.92
C GLY A 39 -2.89 -12.46 -5.02
N VAL A 40 -1.65 -12.78 -5.38
CA VAL A 40 -0.84 -13.84 -4.75
C VAL A 40 -0.52 -13.60 -3.28
N THR A 41 -0.47 -12.35 -2.83
CA THR A 41 -0.20 -12.01 -1.42
C THR A 41 -1.47 -11.58 -0.67
N LEU A 42 -2.63 -11.64 -1.31
CA LEU A 42 -3.94 -11.33 -0.73
C LEU A 42 -4.03 -9.88 -0.20
N ALA A 43 -3.40 -8.93 -0.88
CA ALA A 43 -3.48 -7.50 -0.60
C ALA A 43 -3.55 -6.68 -1.89
N PHE A 44 -4.16 -5.49 -1.83
CA PHE A 44 -4.34 -4.58 -2.97
C PHE A 44 -3.02 -4.22 -3.68
N LYS A 45 -1.92 -4.34 -2.96
CA LYS A 45 -0.57 -4.05 -3.47
C LYS A 45 -0.18 -4.93 -4.66
N ASP A 46 -0.74 -6.15 -4.74
CA ASP A 46 -0.50 -7.06 -5.86
C ASP A 46 -0.95 -6.47 -7.19
N VAL A 47 -2.08 -5.74 -7.21
CA VAL A 47 -2.62 -5.13 -8.44
C VAL A 47 -1.58 -4.26 -9.14
N ALA A 48 -0.87 -3.44 -8.37
CA ALA A 48 0.17 -2.57 -8.91
C ALA A 48 1.53 -3.28 -9.06
N LEU A 49 1.93 -4.10 -8.09
CA LEU A 49 3.28 -4.65 -8.05
C LEU A 49 3.49 -5.81 -9.01
N GLN A 50 2.47 -6.61 -9.33
CA GLN A 50 2.53 -7.61 -10.39
C GLN A 50 2.74 -6.95 -11.76
N PHE A 51 2.02 -5.88 -12.04
CA PHE A 51 2.19 -5.11 -13.27
C PHE A 51 3.56 -4.43 -13.32
N LEU A 52 3.96 -3.77 -12.23
CA LEU A 52 5.23 -3.05 -12.15
C LEU A 52 6.44 -3.97 -12.36
N GLY A 53 6.41 -5.18 -11.80
CA GLY A 53 7.49 -6.16 -12.00
C GLY A 53 7.62 -6.59 -13.47
N ASN A 54 6.51 -6.86 -14.16
CA ASN A 54 6.51 -7.18 -15.58
C ASN A 54 6.95 -5.98 -16.45
N LEU A 55 6.53 -4.78 -16.08
CA LEU A 55 6.93 -3.54 -16.75
C LEU A 55 8.43 -3.26 -16.61
N PHE A 56 9.00 -3.46 -15.43
CA PHE A 56 10.44 -3.31 -15.22
C PHE A 56 11.24 -4.31 -16.05
N GLU A 57 10.89 -5.59 -16.01
CA GLU A 57 11.56 -6.61 -16.83
C GLU A 57 11.56 -6.25 -18.31
N TYR A 58 10.41 -5.81 -18.86
CA TYR A 58 10.28 -5.35 -20.24
C TYR A 58 11.22 -4.17 -20.56
N ILE A 59 11.19 -3.13 -19.74
CA ILE A 59 12.01 -1.91 -19.97
C ILE A 59 13.49 -2.21 -19.82
N LEU A 60 13.89 -3.01 -18.82
CA LEU A 60 15.30 -3.35 -18.57
C LEU A 60 15.86 -4.22 -19.69
N ALA A 61 15.08 -5.16 -20.23
CA ALA A 61 15.48 -5.95 -21.39
C ALA A 61 15.74 -5.08 -22.63
N GLU A 62 14.87 -4.11 -22.92
CA GLU A 62 15.07 -3.17 -24.03
C GLU A 62 16.32 -2.30 -23.86
N ARG A 63 16.56 -1.86 -22.61
CA ARG A 63 17.70 -0.97 -22.28
C ARG A 63 19.01 -1.69 -22.04
N LYS A 64 18.97 -3.02 -21.87
CA LYS A 64 20.10 -3.85 -21.43
C LYS A 64 20.68 -3.37 -20.10
N GLU A 65 19.80 -2.96 -19.20
CA GLU A 65 20.12 -2.47 -17.86
C GLU A 65 19.73 -3.50 -16.80
N ARG A 66 20.26 -3.32 -15.60
CA ARG A 66 19.87 -4.08 -14.40
C ARG A 66 19.32 -3.15 -13.33
N LEU A 67 18.45 -3.69 -12.47
CA LEU A 67 17.83 -2.97 -11.37
C LEU A 67 18.01 -3.77 -10.08
N THR A 68 18.56 -3.14 -9.05
CA THR A 68 18.57 -3.68 -7.71
C THR A 68 17.52 -2.95 -6.86
N ILE A 69 16.47 -3.64 -6.50
CA ILE A 69 15.41 -3.10 -5.65
C ILE A 69 15.82 -3.26 -4.20
N LEU A 70 15.85 -2.15 -3.47
CA LEU A 70 16.08 -2.14 -2.03
C LEU A 70 14.86 -1.56 -1.32
N GLY A 71 14.32 -2.27 -0.33
CA GLY A 71 13.13 -1.83 0.38
C GLY A 71 13.08 -2.28 1.84
N ALA A 72 12.45 -1.45 2.69
CA ALA A 72 12.05 -1.82 4.03
C ALA A 72 10.54 -2.07 4.08
N THR A 73 10.12 -3.06 4.86
CA THR A 73 8.73 -3.45 4.96
C THR A 73 8.31 -3.82 6.38
N SER A 74 7.05 -3.57 6.72
CA SER A 74 6.37 -4.15 7.88
C SER A 74 5.64 -5.46 7.54
N GLY A 75 5.64 -5.90 6.24
CA GLY A 75 5.05 -7.14 5.78
C GLY A 75 4.47 -7.07 4.37
N ASP A 76 3.29 -6.50 4.18
CA ASP A 76 2.52 -6.55 2.92
C ASP A 76 3.22 -5.98 1.69
N THR A 77 3.92 -4.85 1.83
CA THR A 77 4.61 -4.25 0.68
C THR A 77 5.80 -5.10 0.25
N GLY A 78 6.54 -5.67 1.21
CA GLY A 78 7.67 -6.55 0.92
C GLY A 78 7.22 -7.83 0.23
N SER A 79 6.20 -8.51 0.77
CA SER A 79 5.67 -9.73 0.15
C SER A 79 5.16 -9.47 -1.27
N ALA A 80 4.37 -8.42 -1.48
CA ALA A 80 3.86 -8.10 -2.82
C ALA A 80 4.99 -7.69 -3.80
N ALA A 81 6.02 -6.98 -3.33
CA ALA A 81 7.18 -6.61 -4.15
C ALA A 81 8.01 -7.84 -4.56
N ILE A 82 8.29 -8.73 -3.62
CA ILE A 82 9.00 -9.99 -3.88
C ILE A 82 8.24 -10.79 -4.94
N HIS A 83 6.94 -11.04 -4.73
CA HIS A 83 6.12 -11.81 -5.68
C HIS A 83 5.95 -11.12 -7.04
N GLY A 84 6.06 -9.79 -7.09
CA GLY A 84 6.05 -9.03 -8.35
C GLY A 84 7.30 -9.21 -9.19
N VAL A 85 8.47 -9.48 -8.56
CA VAL A 85 9.77 -9.50 -9.27
C VAL A 85 10.52 -10.82 -9.16
N ARG A 86 10.03 -11.81 -8.38
CA ARG A 86 10.66 -13.12 -8.28
C ARG A 86 10.85 -13.77 -9.66
N GLY A 87 12.02 -14.37 -9.87
CA GLY A 87 12.34 -15.07 -11.10
C GLY A 87 12.45 -14.19 -12.36
N LYS A 88 12.44 -12.84 -12.23
CA LYS A 88 12.57 -11.92 -13.37
C LYS A 88 14.02 -11.62 -13.68
N GLU A 89 14.35 -11.65 -14.97
CA GLU A 89 15.68 -11.34 -15.44
C GLU A 89 16.04 -9.86 -15.26
N GLY A 90 17.30 -9.58 -14.95
CA GLY A 90 17.79 -8.21 -14.78
C GLY A 90 17.35 -7.50 -13.50
N ILE A 91 16.59 -8.17 -12.61
CA ILE A 91 16.10 -7.58 -11.36
C ILE A 91 16.57 -8.42 -10.17
N SER A 92 17.18 -7.77 -9.19
CA SER A 92 17.42 -8.34 -7.85
C SER A 92 16.63 -7.56 -6.81
N ILE A 93 16.13 -8.23 -5.78
CA ILE A 93 15.36 -7.57 -4.71
C ILE A 93 15.88 -7.93 -3.33
N PHE A 94 16.13 -6.90 -2.53
CA PHE A 94 16.55 -6.98 -1.13
C PHE A 94 15.48 -6.33 -0.26
N ILE A 95 14.86 -7.13 0.62
CA ILE A 95 13.81 -6.65 1.53
C ILE A 95 14.27 -6.79 2.96
N LEU A 96 14.36 -5.63 3.64
CA LEU A 96 14.65 -5.52 5.06
C LEU A 96 13.34 -5.50 5.85
N HIS A 97 13.27 -6.30 6.91
CA HIS A 97 12.12 -6.29 7.83
C HIS A 97 12.57 -6.51 9.28
N PRO A 98 11.86 -5.98 10.27
CA PRO A 98 12.24 -6.14 11.67
C PRO A 98 12.06 -7.59 12.10
N HIS A 99 13.10 -8.18 12.71
CA HIS A 99 13.09 -9.57 13.17
C HIS A 99 11.98 -9.80 14.20
N GLY A 100 11.12 -10.80 13.94
CA GLY A 100 10.03 -11.20 14.83
C GLY A 100 8.88 -10.19 14.98
N LYS A 101 8.84 -9.11 14.19
CA LYS A 101 7.79 -8.07 14.28
C LYS A 101 6.86 -7.98 13.06
N THR A 102 7.02 -8.88 12.11
CA THR A 102 6.05 -9.12 11.02
C THR A 102 5.11 -10.25 11.41
N SER A 103 3.87 -10.24 10.90
CA SER A 103 2.96 -11.38 11.18
C SER A 103 3.52 -12.69 10.58
N PRO A 104 3.22 -13.86 11.18
CA PRO A 104 3.72 -15.14 10.67
C PRO A 104 3.39 -15.37 9.21
N VAL A 105 2.18 -15.04 8.77
CA VAL A 105 1.74 -15.16 7.37
C VAL A 105 2.58 -14.29 6.45
N GLN A 106 2.79 -13.02 6.81
CA GLN A 106 3.59 -12.09 6.01
C GLN A 106 5.05 -12.52 5.93
N ALA A 107 5.62 -13.02 7.05
CA ALA A 107 6.97 -13.54 7.08
C ALA A 107 7.12 -14.75 6.14
N LEU A 108 6.18 -15.71 6.19
CA LEU A 108 6.17 -16.86 5.28
C LEU A 108 6.02 -16.45 3.81
N GLN A 109 5.14 -15.50 3.51
CA GLN A 109 4.97 -14.99 2.14
C GLN A 109 6.26 -14.39 1.54
N MET A 110 7.17 -13.90 2.38
CA MET A 110 8.46 -13.38 1.94
C MET A 110 9.55 -14.46 1.93
N THR A 111 9.72 -15.14 3.05
CA THR A 111 10.89 -16.02 3.29
C THR A 111 10.80 -17.38 2.59
N SER A 112 9.61 -17.84 2.21
CA SER A 112 9.41 -19.07 1.43
C SER A 112 9.72 -18.91 -0.06
N VAL A 113 9.97 -17.69 -0.53
CA VAL A 113 10.42 -17.43 -1.91
C VAL A 113 11.93 -17.63 -1.99
N LEU A 114 12.34 -18.70 -2.70
CA LEU A 114 13.73 -19.14 -2.79
C LEU A 114 14.39 -18.80 -4.14
N ASP A 115 13.75 -18.02 -4.98
CA ASP A 115 14.30 -17.57 -6.25
C ASP A 115 15.64 -16.85 -6.02
N ASP A 116 16.63 -17.05 -6.89
CA ASP A 116 18.01 -16.55 -6.70
C ASP A 116 18.09 -15.03 -6.66
N ASN A 117 17.15 -14.35 -7.30
CA ASN A 117 17.09 -12.89 -7.31
C ASN A 117 16.35 -12.26 -6.11
N VAL A 118 15.93 -13.08 -5.12
CA VAL A 118 15.18 -12.61 -3.94
C VAL A 118 16.02 -12.77 -2.68
N HIS A 119 16.19 -11.69 -1.93
CA HIS A 119 16.97 -11.66 -0.69
C HIS A 119 16.16 -11.04 0.44
N ASN A 120 15.84 -11.84 1.47
CA ASN A 120 15.16 -11.41 2.68
C ASN A 120 16.17 -11.18 3.80
N ILE A 121 16.08 -10.02 4.47
CA ILE A 121 16.99 -9.62 5.55
C ILE A 121 16.17 -9.25 6.77
N ALA A 122 16.27 -10.06 7.83
CA ALA A 122 15.70 -9.76 9.13
C ALA A 122 16.69 -8.91 9.93
N VAL A 123 16.29 -7.71 10.32
CA VAL A 123 17.11 -6.78 11.09
C VAL A 123 16.74 -6.85 12.56
N ASP A 124 17.72 -6.98 13.45
CA ASP A 124 17.53 -6.92 14.89
C ASP A 124 17.27 -5.48 15.35
N GLY A 125 16.09 -4.97 15.03
CA GLY A 125 15.70 -3.59 15.24
C GLY A 125 14.22 -3.36 15.06
N THR A 126 13.88 -2.14 14.73
CA THR A 126 12.53 -1.69 14.42
C THR A 126 12.33 -1.53 12.90
N PHE A 127 11.10 -1.28 12.48
CA PHE A 127 10.82 -0.91 11.08
C PHE A 127 11.51 0.41 10.69
N ASP A 128 11.61 1.36 11.62
CA ASP A 128 12.29 2.63 11.38
C ASP A 128 13.79 2.41 11.17
N ASP A 129 14.43 1.49 11.91
CA ASP A 129 15.83 1.12 11.69
C ASP A 129 16.02 0.54 10.27
N CYS A 130 15.14 -0.35 9.81
CA CYS A 130 15.15 -0.87 8.45
C CYS A 130 15.02 0.26 7.40
N GLN A 131 14.11 1.22 7.64
CA GLN A 131 13.93 2.36 6.75
C GLN A 131 15.15 3.28 6.72
N ASP A 132 15.77 3.51 7.85
CA ASP A 132 16.95 4.39 7.95
C ASP A 132 18.14 3.78 7.22
N ILE A 133 18.35 2.47 7.31
CA ILE A 133 19.35 1.74 6.52
C ILE A 133 19.09 1.93 5.02
N VAL A 134 17.86 1.68 4.57
CA VAL A 134 17.48 1.86 3.15
C VAL A 134 17.69 3.30 2.69
N LYS A 135 17.29 4.29 3.49
CA LYS A 135 17.50 5.71 3.16
C LYS A 135 18.97 6.07 3.07
N ALA A 136 19.80 5.57 3.97
CA ALA A 136 21.24 5.82 3.96
C ALA A 136 21.90 5.29 2.68
N LEU A 137 21.59 4.05 2.30
CA LEU A 137 22.10 3.43 1.06
C LEU A 137 21.58 4.14 -0.20
N MET A 138 20.31 4.55 -0.22
CA MET A 138 19.72 5.29 -1.35
C MET A 138 20.25 6.73 -1.48
N ALA A 139 20.75 7.32 -0.40
CA ALA A 139 21.34 8.65 -0.38
C ALA A 139 22.81 8.64 -0.83
N ASP A 140 23.48 7.51 -0.76
CA ASP A 140 24.82 7.34 -1.30
C ASP A 140 24.74 7.21 -2.82
N LEU A 141 25.09 8.30 -3.53
CA LEU A 141 24.94 8.39 -4.99
C LEU A 141 25.88 7.46 -5.74
N GLU A 142 27.09 7.23 -5.22
CA GLU A 142 28.06 6.33 -5.84
C GLU A 142 27.58 4.88 -5.73
N PHE A 143 27.18 4.47 -4.54
CA PHE A 143 26.61 3.16 -4.28
C PHE A 143 25.34 2.93 -5.11
N LYS A 144 24.44 3.90 -5.10
CA LYS A 144 23.19 3.85 -5.87
C LYS A 144 23.44 3.65 -7.37
N GLN A 145 24.43 4.35 -7.93
CA GLN A 145 24.76 4.25 -9.35
C GLN A 145 25.48 2.93 -9.66
N ALA A 146 26.44 2.51 -8.82
CA ALA A 146 27.22 1.29 -9.00
C ALA A 146 26.34 0.04 -9.04
N TYR A 147 25.29 -0.01 -8.18
CA TYR A 147 24.39 -1.16 -8.06
C TYR A 147 23.04 -0.98 -8.75
N GLY A 148 22.81 0.12 -9.45
CA GLY A 148 21.53 0.39 -10.12
C GLY A 148 20.35 0.39 -9.16
N LEU A 149 20.48 1.05 -7.98
CA LEU A 149 19.45 1.00 -6.95
C LEU A 149 18.16 1.68 -7.36
N GLY A 150 17.04 0.97 -7.18
CA GLY A 150 15.70 1.48 -7.33
C GLY A 150 14.79 1.12 -6.17
N ALA A 151 13.62 1.74 -6.12
CA ALA A 151 12.64 1.54 -5.06
C ALA A 151 11.27 1.17 -5.62
N VAL A 152 10.58 0.28 -4.91
CA VAL A 152 9.19 -0.12 -5.19
C VAL A 152 8.23 0.28 -4.08
N ASN A 153 8.62 1.25 -3.26
CA ASN A 153 7.82 1.75 -2.15
C ASN A 153 6.54 2.46 -2.63
N SER A 154 5.72 2.90 -1.67
CA SER A 154 4.41 3.52 -1.94
C SER A 154 4.47 4.80 -2.78
N ILE A 155 5.62 5.49 -2.82
CA ILE A 155 5.80 6.72 -3.61
C ILE A 155 6.08 6.46 -5.10
N ASN A 156 6.29 5.22 -5.53
CA ASN A 156 6.53 4.94 -6.94
C ASN A 156 5.30 5.31 -7.78
N TRP A 157 5.49 6.21 -8.77
CA TRP A 157 4.38 6.73 -9.58
C TRP A 157 3.65 5.64 -10.37
N ALA A 158 4.38 4.65 -10.89
CA ALA A 158 3.77 3.56 -11.65
C ALA A 158 2.83 2.72 -10.78
N ARG A 159 3.07 2.62 -9.45
CA ARG A 159 2.13 2.01 -8.52
C ARG A 159 0.83 2.81 -8.42
N VAL A 160 0.92 4.13 -8.28
CA VAL A 160 -0.26 5.01 -8.23
C VAL A 160 -1.03 4.90 -9.55
N LEU A 161 -0.33 4.95 -10.70
CA LEU A 161 -0.94 4.86 -12.02
C LEU A 161 -1.72 3.55 -12.22
N ALA A 162 -1.15 2.42 -11.82
CA ALA A 162 -1.84 1.12 -11.90
C ALA A 162 -3.10 1.07 -11.02
N GLN A 163 -3.10 1.78 -9.89
CA GLN A 163 -4.26 1.88 -9.00
C GLN A 163 -5.40 2.73 -9.57
N VAL A 164 -5.12 3.70 -10.42
CA VAL A 164 -6.17 4.50 -11.10
C VAL A 164 -7.16 3.61 -11.84
N VAL A 165 -6.71 2.51 -12.42
CA VAL A 165 -7.51 1.63 -13.27
C VAL A 165 -8.73 1.06 -12.53
N TYR A 166 -8.58 0.59 -11.30
CA TYR A 166 -9.69 -0.02 -10.58
C TYR A 166 -10.74 0.99 -10.08
N TYR A 167 -10.41 2.28 -10.00
CA TYR A 167 -11.42 3.33 -9.77
C TYR A 167 -12.36 3.46 -10.97
N PHE A 168 -11.81 3.50 -12.19
CA PHE A 168 -12.61 3.50 -13.41
C PHE A 168 -13.41 2.20 -13.55
N TYR A 169 -12.75 1.06 -13.34
CA TYR A 169 -13.39 -0.24 -13.44
C TYR A 169 -14.60 -0.36 -12.50
N SER A 170 -14.42 -0.07 -11.23
CA SER A 170 -15.49 -0.20 -10.23
C SER A 170 -16.61 0.81 -10.45
N TRP A 171 -16.31 2.03 -10.89
CA TRP A 171 -17.33 2.98 -11.30
C TRP A 171 -18.17 2.43 -12.45
N CYS A 172 -17.56 1.86 -13.48
CA CYS A 172 -18.28 1.26 -14.61
C CYS A 172 -19.16 0.07 -14.20
N ARG A 173 -18.84 -0.61 -13.09
CA ARG A 173 -19.63 -1.75 -12.56
C ARG A 173 -20.80 -1.30 -11.69
N VAL A 174 -20.73 -0.13 -11.08
CA VAL A 174 -21.67 0.34 -10.05
C VAL A 174 -22.59 1.44 -10.58
N ALA A 175 -22.05 2.39 -11.33
CA ALA A 175 -22.72 3.62 -11.66
C ALA A 175 -23.35 3.60 -13.08
N LYS A 176 -24.42 4.36 -13.23
CA LYS A 176 -24.95 4.72 -14.55
C LYS A 176 -24.12 5.83 -15.18
N PRO A 177 -24.14 6.00 -16.52
CA PRO A 177 -23.44 7.08 -17.19
C PRO A 177 -23.73 8.45 -16.52
N GLY A 178 -22.68 9.15 -16.11
CA GLY A 178 -22.77 10.46 -15.44
C GLY A 178 -23.15 10.42 -13.97
N GLN A 179 -23.51 9.27 -13.41
CA GLN A 179 -23.81 9.14 -11.98
C GLN A 179 -22.55 9.29 -11.16
N LYS A 180 -22.58 10.17 -10.19
CA LYS A 180 -21.48 10.32 -9.23
C LYS A 180 -21.52 9.24 -8.16
N VAL A 181 -20.33 8.87 -7.67
CA VAL A 181 -20.14 7.90 -6.59
C VAL A 181 -19.18 8.46 -5.53
N VAL A 182 -19.30 7.95 -4.32
CA VAL A 182 -18.31 8.17 -3.26
C VAL A 182 -17.37 6.97 -3.22
N PHE A 183 -16.05 7.22 -3.12
CA PHE A 183 -15.09 6.17 -2.80
C PHE A 183 -14.65 6.27 -1.35
N SER A 184 -14.85 5.22 -0.57
CA SER A 184 -14.34 5.11 0.79
C SER A 184 -13.05 4.32 0.81
N VAL A 185 -11.96 4.98 1.20
CA VAL A 185 -10.60 4.45 1.06
C VAL A 185 -9.93 4.37 2.42
N PRO A 186 -9.66 3.15 2.94
CA PRO A 186 -8.78 2.97 4.09
C PRO A 186 -7.39 3.52 3.78
N THR A 187 -6.95 4.53 4.51
CA THR A 187 -5.81 5.33 4.09
C THR A 187 -4.72 5.41 5.16
N GLY A 188 -3.49 5.02 4.79
CA GLY A 188 -2.26 5.32 5.52
C GLY A 188 -1.38 6.25 4.71
N HIS A 189 -0.55 5.71 3.82
CA HIS A 189 0.44 6.47 3.02
C HIS A 189 -0.14 7.36 1.91
N PHE A 190 -1.44 7.55 1.82
CA PHE A 190 -2.13 8.40 0.85
C PHE A 190 -2.00 7.95 -0.63
N GLY A 191 -1.42 6.79 -0.92
CA GLY A 191 -1.16 6.34 -2.29
C GLY A 191 -2.43 5.96 -3.03
N ASP A 192 -3.26 5.12 -2.43
CA ASP A 192 -4.49 4.61 -3.00
C ASP A 192 -5.51 5.73 -3.23
N ILE A 193 -5.81 6.51 -2.19
CA ILE A 193 -6.76 7.63 -2.33
C ILE A 193 -6.25 8.70 -3.30
N PHE A 194 -4.94 8.87 -3.43
CA PHE A 194 -4.36 9.76 -4.44
C PHE A 194 -4.59 9.22 -5.87
N ALA A 195 -4.59 7.89 -6.06
CA ALA A 195 -4.99 7.31 -7.34
C ALA A 195 -6.48 7.62 -7.66
N GLY A 196 -7.36 7.61 -6.65
CA GLY A 196 -8.73 8.09 -6.78
C GLY A 196 -8.82 9.58 -7.13
N TYR A 197 -7.98 10.41 -6.52
CA TYR A 197 -7.89 11.83 -6.86
C TYR A 197 -7.44 12.03 -8.32
N VAL A 198 -6.46 11.27 -8.80
CA VAL A 198 -6.03 11.30 -10.21
C VAL A 198 -7.16 10.85 -11.13
N ALA A 199 -7.88 9.77 -10.80
CA ALA A 199 -9.05 9.32 -11.56
C ALA A 199 -10.10 10.43 -11.68
N TRP A 200 -10.35 11.15 -10.59
CA TRP A 200 -11.27 12.30 -10.58
C TRP A 200 -10.78 13.42 -11.50
N GLN A 201 -9.50 13.78 -11.44
CA GLN A 201 -8.90 14.78 -12.35
C GLN A 201 -8.94 14.35 -13.82
N MET A 202 -8.96 13.04 -14.08
CA MET A 202 -9.15 12.48 -15.43
C MET A 202 -10.63 12.49 -15.89
N GLY A 203 -11.56 12.97 -15.06
CA GLY A 203 -12.97 13.12 -15.40
C GLY A 203 -13.88 12.00 -14.90
N LEU A 204 -13.39 11.07 -14.05
CA LEU A 204 -14.26 10.09 -13.41
C LEU A 204 -15.30 10.79 -12.53
N PRO A 205 -16.63 10.49 -12.65
CA PRO A 205 -17.67 11.16 -11.90
C PRO A 205 -17.63 10.74 -10.41
N ILE A 206 -16.76 11.38 -9.64
CA ILE A 206 -16.64 11.21 -8.19
C ILE A 206 -17.37 12.35 -7.50
N GLU A 207 -18.25 12.05 -6.54
CA GLU A 207 -18.87 13.05 -5.69
C GLU A 207 -17.91 13.49 -4.59
N LYS A 208 -17.27 12.49 -3.94
CA LYS A 208 -16.35 12.73 -2.83
C LYS A 208 -15.38 11.55 -2.68
N LEU A 209 -14.15 11.87 -2.28
CA LEU A 209 -13.21 10.89 -1.76
C LEU A 209 -13.29 10.89 -0.24
N LEU A 210 -13.67 9.75 0.33
CA LEU A 210 -13.81 9.57 1.77
C LEU A 210 -12.55 8.90 2.32
N LEU A 211 -11.73 9.69 2.99
CA LEU A 211 -10.50 9.25 3.60
C LEU A 211 -10.80 8.67 4.98
N ALA A 212 -10.57 7.37 5.14
CA ALA A 212 -10.80 6.67 6.39
C ALA A 212 -9.46 6.31 7.06
N THR A 213 -9.25 6.74 8.31
CA THR A 213 -8.06 6.41 9.09
C THR A 213 -8.42 5.57 10.32
N ASN A 214 -7.43 4.87 10.87
CA ASN A 214 -7.53 4.34 12.22
C ASN A 214 -7.18 5.42 13.27
N GLU A 215 -6.75 5.03 14.47
CA GLU A 215 -6.36 5.97 15.53
C GLU A 215 -5.11 6.80 15.20
N ASN A 216 -4.33 6.40 14.18
CA ASN A 216 -3.26 7.19 13.59
C ASN A 216 -3.83 8.16 12.56
N ASN A 217 -4.45 9.22 13.05
CA ASN A 217 -5.42 10.03 12.33
C ASN A 217 -4.90 11.38 11.83
N ILE A 218 -3.60 11.51 11.58
CA ILE A 218 -3.01 12.78 11.11
C ILE A 218 -3.71 13.33 9.85
N LEU A 219 -4.07 12.46 8.90
CA LEU A 219 -4.79 12.87 7.68
C LEU A 219 -6.23 13.29 7.98
N THR A 220 -6.92 12.62 8.89
CA THR A 220 -8.28 13.01 9.31
C THR A 220 -8.27 14.36 10.01
N ARG A 221 -7.32 14.61 10.92
CA ARG A 221 -7.15 15.91 11.58
C ARG A 221 -6.86 17.03 10.56
N PHE A 222 -6.01 16.72 9.59
CA PHE A 222 -5.73 17.67 8.50
C PHE A 222 -7.00 18.05 7.73
N ILE A 223 -7.80 17.07 7.29
CA ILE A 223 -9.01 17.33 6.49
C ILE A 223 -10.08 18.07 7.30
N ASN A 224 -10.31 17.65 8.54
CA ASN A 224 -11.39 18.20 9.35
C ASN A 224 -11.01 19.54 10.01
N ASP A 225 -9.79 19.63 10.54
CA ASP A 225 -9.37 20.69 11.45
C ASP A 225 -8.20 21.55 10.89
N GLY A 226 -7.57 21.11 9.78
CA GLY A 226 -6.38 21.74 9.23
C GLY A 226 -5.09 21.42 10.00
N ASP A 227 -5.16 20.45 10.92
CA ASP A 227 -4.04 20.07 11.78
C ASP A 227 -3.23 18.91 11.19
N TYR A 228 -2.11 19.20 10.56
CA TYR A 228 -1.11 18.22 10.14
C TYR A 228 0.11 18.29 11.06
N SER A 229 -0.06 17.92 12.32
CA SER A 229 1.02 17.80 13.30
C SER A 229 1.37 16.34 13.58
N VAL A 230 2.66 16.02 13.56
CA VAL A 230 3.17 14.66 13.79
C VAL A 230 2.95 14.25 15.24
N GLY A 231 2.36 13.10 15.44
CA GLY A 231 2.11 12.49 16.75
C GLY A 231 2.93 11.21 16.97
N ILE A 232 2.57 10.48 18.01
CA ILE A 232 3.14 9.16 18.30
C ILE A 232 2.33 8.10 17.56
N VAL A 233 3.03 7.17 16.88
CA VAL A 233 2.37 6.02 16.23
C VAL A 233 1.80 5.08 17.29
N LYS A 234 0.54 4.73 17.13
CA LYS A 234 -0.15 3.72 17.93
C LYS A 234 -0.27 2.43 17.14
N GLN A 235 0.06 1.30 17.76
CA GLN A 235 -0.19 0.00 17.15
C GLN A 235 -1.70 -0.32 17.18
N THR A 236 -2.23 -0.72 16.01
CA THR A 236 -3.66 -1.02 15.83
C THR A 236 -3.89 -2.37 15.15
N LEU A 237 -5.17 -2.75 15.04
CA LEU A 237 -5.60 -3.94 14.29
C LEU A 237 -5.46 -3.79 12.77
N SER A 238 -5.24 -2.57 12.27
CA SER A 238 -5.02 -2.24 10.86
C SER A 238 -3.62 -1.68 10.61
N PRO A 239 -2.55 -2.49 10.79
CA PRO A 239 -1.17 -2.02 10.89
C PRO A 239 -0.63 -1.31 9.64
N SER A 240 -1.20 -1.57 8.46
CA SER A 240 -0.80 -0.87 7.22
C SER A 240 -1.15 0.63 7.23
N MET A 241 -1.97 1.07 8.20
CA MET A 241 -2.39 2.46 8.40
C MET A 241 -1.71 3.10 9.62
N ASP A 242 -0.82 2.38 10.34
CA ASP A 242 -0.13 2.87 11.53
C ASP A 242 1.05 3.76 11.15
N ILE A 243 0.74 4.99 10.73
CA ILE A 243 1.71 5.99 10.26
C ILE A 243 1.38 7.38 10.82
N GLN A 244 2.40 8.23 10.87
CA GLN A 244 2.27 9.66 11.22
C GLN A 244 2.77 10.60 10.13
N VAL A 245 3.39 10.09 9.05
CA VAL A 245 3.74 10.87 7.86
C VAL A 245 3.35 10.08 6.62
N ALA A 246 2.41 10.63 5.85
CA ALA A 246 1.91 9.98 4.65
C ALA A 246 2.79 10.28 3.43
N SER A 247 3.47 9.27 2.90
CA SER A 247 4.52 9.43 1.87
C SER A 247 4.04 9.99 0.52
N ASN A 248 2.75 9.83 0.15
CA ASN A 248 2.21 10.40 -1.08
C ASN A 248 1.43 11.72 -0.87
N PHE A 249 1.36 12.19 0.37
CA PHE A 249 0.64 13.42 0.68
C PHE A 249 1.23 14.65 -0.03
N GLU A 250 2.55 14.68 -0.22
CA GLU A 250 3.25 15.72 -1.00
C GLU A 250 2.68 15.89 -2.41
N ARG A 251 2.22 14.80 -3.03
CA ARG A 251 1.62 14.82 -4.39
C ARG A 251 0.32 15.59 -4.41
N TYR A 252 -0.52 15.38 -3.40
CA TYR A 252 -1.75 16.14 -3.26
C TYR A 252 -1.46 17.62 -2.95
N LEU A 253 -0.51 17.90 -2.05
CA LEU A 253 -0.09 19.27 -1.74
C LEU A 253 0.43 20.02 -2.97
N TYR A 254 1.11 19.34 -3.88
CA TYR A 254 1.53 19.95 -5.15
C TYR A 254 0.33 20.48 -5.96
N TYR A 255 -0.77 19.73 -6.03
CA TYR A 255 -2.00 20.20 -6.68
C TYR A 255 -2.74 21.24 -5.87
N LEU A 256 -2.84 21.07 -4.56
CA LEU A 256 -3.45 22.03 -3.64
C LEU A 256 -2.79 23.42 -3.71
N PHE A 257 -1.48 23.43 -3.91
CA PHE A 257 -0.69 24.67 -4.04
C PHE A 257 -0.52 25.12 -5.52
N HIS A 258 -1.44 24.69 -6.41
CA HIS A 258 -1.41 25.09 -7.83
C HIS A 258 -0.06 24.83 -8.52
N GLN A 259 0.58 23.69 -8.20
CA GLN A 259 1.85 23.24 -8.76
C GLN A 259 3.06 24.11 -8.32
N ASP A 260 2.93 24.87 -7.26
CA ASP A 260 4.03 25.63 -6.66
C ASP A 260 4.99 24.71 -5.89
N THR A 261 6.09 24.33 -6.55
CA THR A 261 7.15 23.50 -5.95
C THR A 261 7.89 24.20 -4.80
N GLY A 262 7.96 25.53 -4.82
CA GLY A 262 8.54 26.33 -3.73
C GLY A 262 7.72 26.21 -2.46
N ARG A 263 6.39 26.31 -2.59
CA ARG A 263 5.46 26.14 -1.46
C ARG A 263 5.52 24.70 -0.91
N VAL A 264 5.55 23.69 -1.77
CA VAL A 264 5.71 22.28 -1.36
C VAL A 264 7.00 22.11 -0.55
N LYS A 265 8.14 22.58 -1.07
CA LYS A 265 9.43 22.53 -0.35
C LYS A 265 9.38 23.23 1.00
N ALA A 266 8.76 24.41 1.07
CA ALA A 266 8.65 25.20 2.28
C ALA A 266 7.85 24.48 3.37
N VAL A 267 6.68 23.85 3.05
CA VAL A 267 5.86 23.15 4.05
C VAL A 267 6.54 21.87 4.56
N PHE A 268 7.30 21.14 3.72
CA PHE A 268 8.07 19.99 4.19
C PHE A 268 9.28 20.38 5.03
N GLN A 269 9.90 21.54 4.74
CA GLN A 269 10.92 22.10 5.61
C GLN A 269 10.31 22.52 6.97
N GLN A 270 9.11 23.10 6.97
CA GLN A 270 8.36 23.41 8.18
C GLN A 270 8.06 22.14 8.98
N LEU A 271 7.55 21.08 8.31
CA LEU A 271 7.29 19.79 8.96
C LEU A 271 8.53 19.22 9.63
N LYS A 272 9.69 19.30 8.97
CA LYS A 272 10.97 18.84 9.52
C LYS A 272 11.41 19.62 10.75
N ASN A 273 11.22 20.94 10.74
CA ASN A 273 11.70 21.83 11.79
C ASN A 273 10.74 21.94 12.98
N GLU A 274 9.42 21.94 12.71
CA GLU A 274 8.38 22.24 13.69
C GLU A 274 7.48 21.04 14.00
N GLY A 275 7.60 19.92 13.25
CA GLY A 275 6.73 18.76 13.37
C GLY A 275 5.29 18.98 12.88
N LYS A 276 5.02 20.11 12.20
CA LYS A 276 3.67 20.44 11.68
C LYS A 276 3.73 21.22 10.38
N ILE A 277 2.60 21.23 9.65
CA ILE A 277 2.37 22.08 8.48
C ILE A 277 1.22 23.04 8.77
N SER A 278 1.36 24.28 8.33
CA SER A 278 0.32 25.30 8.41
C SER A 278 -0.30 25.56 7.03
N PHE A 279 -1.62 25.66 7.00
CA PHE A 279 -2.43 25.88 5.79
C PHE A 279 -3.24 27.17 5.90
N SER A 280 -3.49 27.83 4.77
CA SER A 280 -4.41 28.95 4.69
C SER A 280 -5.86 28.46 4.72
N GLN A 281 -6.79 29.35 5.06
CA GLN A 281 -8.22 29.05 5.05
C GLN A 281 -8.71 28.62 3.64
N GLN A 282 -8.19 29.25 2.59
CA GLN A 282 -8.54 28.91 1.21
C GLN A 282 -8.07 27.51 0.82
N GLU A 283 -6.85 27.11 1.25
CA GLU A 283 -6.33 25.75 1.04
C GLU A 283 -7.22 24.72 1.77
N LEU A 284 -7.63 24.99 3.03
CA LEU A 284 -8.50 24.09 3.80
C LEU A 284 -9.91 23.97 3.20
N GLU A 285 -10.45 25.04 2.65
CA GLU A 285 -11.72 24.98 1.91
C GLU A 285 -11.64 24.11 0.67
N GLN A 286 -10.50 24.14 -0.06
CA GLN A 286 -10.28 23.23 -1.18
C GLN A 286 -10.19 21.78 -0.71
N VAL A 287 -9.45 21.51 0.36
CA VAL A 287 -9.35 20.16 0.96
C VAL A 287 -10.73 19.60 1.30
N LYS A 288 -11.60 20.40 1.91
CA LYS A 288 -12.97 20.01 2.26
C LYS A 288 -13.88 19.83 1.03
N ARG A 289 -13.56 20.45 -0.11
CA ARG A 289 -14.23 20.14 -1.38
C ARG A 289 -13.81 18.78 -1.92
N ASP A 290 -12.53 18.43 -1.78
CA ASP A 290 -11.98 17.19 -2.35
C ASP A 290 -12.29 15.96 -1.47
N PHE A 291 -12.21 16.11 -0.15
CA PHE A 291 -12.31 15.00 0.80
C PHE A 291 -13.35 15.21 1.90
N ASN A 292 -13.91 14.07 2.35
CA ASN A 292 -14.46 13.92 3.69
C ASN A 292 -13.56 12.94 4.46
N SER A 293 -13.58 12.99 5.79
CA SER A 293 -12.72 12.09 6.57
C SER A 293 -13.34 11.68 7.90
N CYS A 294 -13.08 10.43 8.27
CA CYS A 294 -13.46 9.83 9.54
C CYS A 294 -12.31 9.00 10.11
N SER A 295 -12.09 9.11 11.41
CA SER A 295 -11.17 8.24 12.17
C SER A 295 -11.96 7.18 12.94
N VAL A 296 -11.61 5.91 12.76
CA VAL A 296 -12.29 4.76 13.34
C VAL A 296 -11.36 4.05 14.32
N GLY A 297 -11.68 4.14 15.61
CA GLY A 297 -10.92 3.46 16.67
C GLY A 297 -11.16 1.95 16.69
N GLN A 298 -10.28 1.21 17.39
CA GLN A 298 -10.25 -0.26 17.40
C GLN A 298 -11.59 -0.89 17.83
N ALA A 299 -12.25 -0.35 18.86
CA ALA A 299 -13.54 -0.85 19.31
C ALA A 299 -14.63 -0.75 18.23
N LYS A 300 -14.68 0.36 17.50
CA LYS A 300 -15.61 0.55 16.37
C LYS A 300 -15.24 -0.39 15.20
N THR A 301 -13.95 -0.60 14.94
CA THR A 301 -13.47 -1.52 13.90
C THR A 301 -13.96 -2.94 14.17
N LEU A 302 -13.75 -3.47 15.38
CA LEU A 302 -14.23 -4.80 15.79
C LEU A 302 -15.76 -4.90 15.72
N ALA A 303 -16.48 -3.89 16.23
CA ALA A 303 -17.93 -3.84 16.17
C ALA A 303 -18.44 -3.85 14.71
N THR A 304 -17.75 -3.17 13.80
CA THR A 304 -18.09 -3.15 12.37
C THR A 304 -17.91 -4.52 11.74
N ILE A 305 -16.76 -5.19 11.96
CA ILE A 305 -16.53 -6.56 11.48
C ILE A 305 -17.65 -7.49 11.97
N SER A 306 -17.93 -7.49 13.28
CA SER A 306 -18.95 -8.35 13.89
C SER A 306 -20.34 -8.10 13.34
N SER A 307 -20.78 -6.84 13.32
CA SER A 307 -22.13 -6.47 12.86
C SER A 307 -22.33 -6.73 11.37
N PHE A 308 -21.32 -6.42 10.55
CA PHE A 308 -21.37 -6.64 9.10
C PHE A 308 -21.42 -8.14 8.77
N ARG A 309 -20.59 -8.95 9.47
CA ARG A 309 -20.62 -10.42 9.35
C ARG A 309 -22.01 -10.98 9.69
N LYS A 310 -22.59 -10.56 10.82
CA LYS A 310 -23.91 -11.02 11.26
C LYS A 310 -25.03 -10.64 10.29
N LYS A 311 -24.95 -9.45 9.71
CA LYS A 311 -25.99 -8.91 8.83
C LYS A 311 -25.95 -9.48 7.42
N THR A 312 -24.75 -9.65 6.86
CA THR A 312 -24.55 -9.95 5.44
C THR A 312 -23.95 -11.32 5.17
N GLY A 313 -23.32 -11.95 6.16
CA GLY A 313 -22.47 -13.12 5.96
C GLY A 313 -21.10 -12.80 5.36
N TYR A 314 -20.83 -11.53 4.98
CA TYR A 314 -19.55 -11.10 4.43
C TYR A 314 -18.54 -10.78 5.54
N LEU A 315 -17.29 -11.16 5.36
CA LEU A 315 -16.24 -10.98 6.35
C LEU A 315 -15.28 -9.87 5.92
N LEU A 316 -15.14 -8.84 6.76
CA LEU A 316 -14.23 -7.73 6.53
C LEU A 316 -12.90 -7.97 7.25
N ASP A 317 -11.78 -7.56 6.62
CA ASP A 317 -10.53 -7.34 7.33
C ASP A 317 -10.58 -6.00 8.09
N PRO A 318 -9.68 -5.76 9.06
CA PRO A 318 -9.72 -4.54 9.88
C PRO A 318 -9.57 -3.24 9.07
N HIS A 319 -8.80 -3.23 7.98
CA HIS A 319 -8.63 -2.03 7.15
C HIS A 319 -9.91 -1.73 6.39
N THR A 320 -10.50 -2.73 5.75
CA THR A 320 -11.78 -2.60 5.05
C THR A 320 -12.89 -2.17 6.00
N ALA A 321 -12.90 -2.70 7.22
CA ALA A 321 -13.87 -2.32 8.25
C ALA A 321 -13.80 -0.83 8.63
N VAL A 322 -12.60 -0.24 8.64
CA VAL A 322 -12.42 1.21 8.83
C VAL A 322 -13.09 1.98 7.69
N GLY A 323 -12.88 1.56 6.43
CA GLY A 323 -13.52 2.19 5.25
C GLY A 323 -15.04 2.04 5.24
N VAL A 324 -15.55 0.85 5.53
CA VAL A 324 -17.00 0.57 5.59
C VAL A 324 -17.66 1.40 6.70
N ARG A 325 -17.03 1.48 7.88
CA ARG A 325 -17.55 2.29 9.00
C ARG A 325 -17.61 3.77 8.64
N ALA A 326 -16.55 4.29 8.03
CA ALA A 326 -16.53 5.69 7.59
C ALA A 326 -17.64 5.98 6.55
N ALA A 327 -17.88 5.06 5.62
CA ALA A 327 -18.97 5.15 4.65
C ALA A 327 -20.35 5.21 5.35
N GLN A 328 -20.59 4.31 6.30
CA GLN A 328 -21.84 4.26 7.07
C GLN A 328 -22.09 5.52 7.91
N GLU A 329 -21.03 6.16 8.42
CA GLU A 329 -21.16 7.37 9.24
C GLU A 329 -21.34 8.65 8.40
N LEU A 330 -20.74 8.73 7.20
CA LEU A 330 -20.63 9.98 6.46
C LEU A 330 -21.47 10.05 5.18
N VAL A 331 -21.97 8.93 4.66
CA VAL A 331 -22.79 8.93 3.43
C VAL A 331 -24.20 8.45 3.78
N THR A 332 -25.13 9.40 3.88
CA THR A 332 -26.51 9.16 4.34
C THR A 332 -27.57 9.57 3.31
N ASP A 333 -27.15 10.10 2.17
CA ASP A 333 -28.03 10.67 1.15
C ASP A 333 -28.42 9.70 0.02
N GLY A 334 -27.99 8.43 0.13
CA GLY A 334 -28.24 7.40 -0.89
C GLY A 334 -27.30 7.43 -2.09
N THR A 335 -26.26 8.27 -2.09
CA THR A 335 -25.20 8.24 -3.10
C THR A 335 -24.51 6.88 -3.07
N PRO A 336 -24.29 6.20 -4.21
CA PRO A 336 -23.58 4.92 -4.23
C PRO A 336 -22.16 5.06 -3.65
N VAL A 337 -21.82 4.20 -2.69
CA VAL A 337 -20.49 4.18 -2.06
C VAL A 337 -19.74 2.92 -2.45
N ILE A 338 -18.53 3.10 -2.95
CA ILE A 338 -17.59 2.02 -3.24
C ILE A 338 -16.51 2.03 -2.15
N CYS A 339 -16.52 1.00 -1.29
CA CYS A 339 -15.51 0.79 -0.26
C CYS A 339 -14.39 -0.09 -0.81
N LEU A 340 -13.14 0.35 -0.69
CA LEU A 340 -11.98 -0.44 -1.11
C LEU A 340 -11.64 -1.47 -0.05
N ALA A 341 -11.70 -2.75 -0.44
CA ALA A 341 -11.28 -3.88 0.40
C ALA A 341 -9.82 -4.23 0.09
N THR A 342 -8.92 -3.74 0.94
CA THR A 342 -7.49 -3.68 0.66
C THR A 342 -6.71 -4.93 1.04
N ALA A 343 -7.30 -5.83 1.84
CA ALA A 343 -6.69 -7.09 2.24
C ALA A 343 -7.72 -8.19 2.49
N HIS A 344 -7.29 -9.44 2.30
CA HIS A 344 -8.11 -10.60 2.65
C HIS A 344 -8.16 -10.78 4.18
N PRO A 345 -9.33 -11.10 4.78
CA PRO A 345 -9.49 -11.27 6.23
C PRO A 345 -8.53 -12.28 6.87
N ALA A 346 -8.17 -13.34 6.15
CA ALA A 346 -7.25 -14.37 6.64
C ALA A 346 -5.84 -13.84 6.99
N LYS A 347 -5.44 -12.68 6.46
CA LYS A 347 -4.15 -12.05 6.84
C LYS A 347 -4.18 -11.47 8.26
N PHE A 348 -5.36 -11.21 8.77
CA PHE A 348 -5.63 -10.59 10.07
C PHE A 348 -6.58 -11.46 10.91
N GLY A 349 -6.37 -12.78 10.86
CA GLY A 349 -7.26 -13.78 11.48
C GLY A 349 -7.46 -13.57 12.98
N GLU A 350 -6.46 -13.08 13.71
CA GLU A 350 -6.59 -12.78 15.14
C GLU A 350 -7.61 -11.65 15.40
N ALA A 351 -7.54 -10.56 14.66
CA ALA A 351 -8.48 -9.46 14.78
C ALA A 351 -9.90 -9.88 14.37
N VAL A 352 -10.02 -10.69 13.33
CA VAL A 352 -11.32 -11.25 12.90
C VAL A 352 -11.87 -12.19 13.94
N HIS A 353 -11.06 -13.07 14.51
CA HIS A 353 -11.47 -13.95 15.60
C HIS A 353 -11.93 -13.16 16.83
N GLN A 354 -11.18 -12.13 17.21
CA GLN A 354 -11.56 -11.24 18.32
C GLN A 354 -12.93 -10.58 18.07
N ALA A 355 -13.25 -10.21 16.82
CA ALA A 355 -14.49 -9.56 16.46
C ALA A 355 -15.70 -10.51 16.38
N THR A 356 -15.48 -11.75 15.89
CA THR A 356 -16.56 -12.64 15.48
C THR A 356 -16.61 -13.96 16.26
N GLY A 357 -15.50 -14.36 16.90
CA GLY A 357 -15.31 -15.69 17.45
C GLY A 357 -15.03 -16.77 16.38
N GLU A 358 -15.01 -16.41 15.08
CA GLU A 358 -14.81 -17.35 13.98
C GLU A 358 -13.30 -17.49 13.67
N GLN A 359 -12.88 -18.72 13.31
CA GLN A 359 -11.58 -18.96 12.67
C GLN A 359 -11.72 -18.72 11.18
N VAL A 360 -10.86 -17.88 10.61
CA VAL A 360 -10.85 -17.63 9.17
C VAL A 360 -10.09 -18.77 8.48
N PRO A 361 -10.73 -19.54 7.57
CA PRO A 361 -10.01 -20.54 6.80
C PRO A 361 -8.88 -19.89 5.99
N LEU A 362 -7.70 -20.51 6.04
CA LEU A 362 -6.56 -20.03 5.25
C LEU A 362 -6.82 -20.31 3.76
N PRO A 363 -6.80 -19.29 2.91
CA PRO A 363 -6.83 -19.51 1.45
C PRO A 363 -5.67 -20.39 0.99
N ALA A 364 -5.86 -21.12 -0.08
CA ALA A 364 -4.84 -22.01 -0.63
C ALA A 364 -3.48 -21.33 -0.85
N ALA A 365 -3.49 -20.07 -1.24
CA ALA A 365 -2.30 -19.25 -1.41
C ALA A 365 -1.47 -19.06 -0.12
N ILE A 366 -2.10 -19.15 1.06
CA ILE A 366 -1.39 -19.10 2.36
C ILE A 366 -1.15 -20.52 2.86
N ALA A 367 -2.14 -21.38 2.82
CA ALA A 367 -2.04 -22.75 3.33
C ALA A 367 -0.90 -23.53 2.65
N SER A 368 -0.67 -23.29 1.36
CA SER A 368 0.42 -23.93 0.60
C SER A 368 1.84 -23.48 1.03
N LEU A 369 1.95 -22.43 1.82
CA LEU A 369 3.26 -21.94 2.34
C LEU A 369 3.70 -22.68 3.61
N GLU A 370 2.78 -23.32 4.33
CA GLU A 370 3.09 -24.03 5.55
C GLU A 370 4.02 -25.21 5.25
N GLY A 371 5.11 -25.32 6.02
CA GLY A 371 6.12 -26.37 5.87
C GLY A 371 7.08 -26.19 4.71
N LEU A 372 6.97 -25.12 3.91
CA LEU A 372 7.97 -24.82 2.90
C LEU A 372 9.31 -24.41 3.51
N PRO A 373 10.44 -24.71 2.87
CA PRO A 373 11.73 -24.19 3.30
C PRO A 373 11.75 -22.67 3.21
N THR A 374 12.44 -22.02 4.14
CA THR A 374 12.55 -20.56 4.19
C THR A 374 14.00 -20.12 4.09
N ARG A 375 14.22 -18.94 3.49
CA ARG A 375 15.54 -18.31 3.41
C ARG A 375 15.44 -16.87 3.89
N CYS A 376 16.20 -16.55 4.95
CA CYS A 376 16.28 -15.21 5.49
C CYS A 376 17.64 -15.03 6.17
N MET A 377 18.34 -13.96 5.82
CA MET A 377 19.56 -13.53 6.50
C MET A 377 19.18 -12.71 7.74
N ARG A 378 19.90 -12.84 8.85
CA ARG A 378 19.70 -12.01 10.04
C ARG A 378 20.90 -11.10 10.23
N LEU A 379 20.65 -9.80 10.37
CA LEU A 379 21.68 -8.78 10.57
C LEU A 379 21.34 -7.87 11.75
N PRO A 380 22.36 -7.34 12.47
CA PRO A 380 22.14 -6.31 13.48
C PRO A 380 21.63 -5.00 12.83
N ALA A 381 20.98 -4.15 13.62
CA ALA A 381 20.58 -2.80 13.19
C ALA A 381 21.79 -1.86 13.24
N ASP A 382 22.74 -2.06 12.35
CA ASP A 382 23.91 -1.19 12.22
C ASP A 382 23.68 -0.16 11.12
N LYS A 383 23.77 1.13 11.48
CA LYS A 383 23.63 2.25 10.54
C LYS A 383 24.91 2.50 9.76
N ASP A 384 26.05 1.98 10.24
CA ASP A 384 27.35 2.09 9.59
C ASP A 384 27.67 0.88 8.68
N LEU A 385 26.65 0.35 7.98
CA LEU A 385 26.75 -0.72 6.99
C LEU A 385 27.79 -0.48 5.85
N ARG A 386 28.67 0.50 6.00
CA ARG A 386 29.84 0.76 5.16
C ARG A 386 31.01 -0.18 5.43
N SER A 387 30.86 -1.14 6.38
CA SER A 387 31.93 -2.10 6.60
C SER A 387 32.03 -3.03 5.38
N GLU A 388 33.22 -3.16 4.84
CA GLU A 388 33.58 -3.91 3.62
C GLU A 388 33.11 -5.39 3.64
N GLU A 389 32.89 -5.98 4.82
CA GLU A 389 32.43 -7.36 4.98
C GLU A 389 30.99 -7.58 4.49
N HIS A 390 30.07 -6.66 4.74
CA HIS A 390 28.66 -6.80 4.29
C HIS A 390 28.48 -6.43 2.82
N THR A 391 29.31 -5.54 2.33
CA THR A 391 29.34 -5.17 0.90
C THR A 391 29.88 -6.32 0.06
N SER A 392 30.84 -7.09 0.59
CA SER A 392 31.43 -8.24 -0.11
C SER A 392 30.45 -9.42 -0.25
N GLU A 393 29.54 -9.64 0.70
CA GLU A 393 28.49 -10.66 0.58
C GLU A 393 27.41 -10.27 -0.44
N LEU A 394 27.06 -8.98 -0.53
CA LEU A 394 26.19 -8.45 -1.58
C LEU A 394 26.87 -8.53 -2.96
N GLN A 395 28.18 -8.31 -3.02
CA GLN A 395 28.98 -8.40 -4.24
C GLN A 395 29.22 -9.84 -4.71
N SER A 396 29.50 -10.77 -3.81
CA SER A 396 29.84 -12.16 -4.16
C SER A 396 28.67 -12.91 -4.82
N ARG A 397 27.42 -12.48 -4.55
CA ARG A 397 26.21 -13.08 -5.11
C ARG A 397 25.71 -12.45 -6.41
N GLN A 398 26.27 -11.31 -6.83
CA GLN A 398 26.03 -10.75 -8.17
C GLN A 398 26.99 -11.27 -9.24
N SER A 399 28.01 -12.05 -8.83
CA SER A 399 29.06 -12.59 -9.72
C SER A 399 28.83 -14.05 -10.10
N ILE A 400 27.70 -14.63 -9.71
CA ILE A 400 27.18 -15.93 -10.14
C ILE A 400 25.87 -15.68 -10.86
#